data_a1545ecd11d0dcd8ee41f32fc21e3db8
#
_entry.id   a1545ecd11d0dcd8ee41f32fc21e3db8
#
_cell.length_a   1.000
_cell.length_b   1.000
_cell.length_c   1.000
_cell.angle_alpha   90.00
_cell.angle_beta   90.00
_cell.angle_gamma   90.00
#
_symmetry.space_group_name_H-M   'P 1'
#
loop_
_entity.id
_entity.type
_entity.pdbx_description
1 polymer ?
#
loop_
_entity_poly.entity_id
_entity_poly.type
_entity_poly.pdbx_seq_one_letter_code
_entity_poly.pdbx_strand_id
1 'polypeptide(L)'
;MKIATAAYPLDVLTSWAQYEDKLAGWVATAAASGAELLVFPEYGAMELATLAGLDVAGNLEASLFAVSDRLADADAAHQKLAAEYGVHIVAASGPAVTPAAARPVNRARLITPSGQVGVQDKQIMTRFE
;
A
#
# COMPACT_ATOMS: atom_id res chain seq x y z
N MET A 1 11.20 -17.20 11.92
CA MET A 1 10.76 -15.87 11.44
C MET A 1 9.42 -15.53 12.06
N LYS A 2 9.29 -14.33 12.59
CA LYS A 2 8.03 -13.81 13.11
C LYS A 2 7.35 -12.93 12.07
N ILE A 3 6.11 -13.25 11.70
CA ILE A 3 5.32 -12.54 10.71
C ILE A 3 4.15 -11.84 11.41
N ALA A 4 3.95 -10.56 11.12
CA ALA A 4 2.79 -9.81 11.57
C ALA A 4 1.86 -9.52 10.38
N THR A 5 0.59 -9.83 10.53
CA THR A 5 -0.45 -9.47 9.55
C THR A 5 -1.35 -8.39 10.14
N ALA A 6 -1.68 -7.39 9.33
CA ALA A 6 -2.45 -6.24 9.78
C ALA A 6 -3.94 -6.39 9.43
N ALA A 7 -4.81 -6.24 10.42
CA ALA A 7 -6.24 -5.97 10.19
C ALA A 7 -6.41 -4.45 9.96
N TYR A 8 -5.81 -3.98 8.89
CA TYR A 8 -5.62 -2.56 8.58
C TYR A 8 -6.93 -1.92 8.08
N PRO A 9 -7.49 -0.94 8.82
CA PRO A 9 -8.72 -0.28 8.38
C PRO A 9 -8.46 0.71 7.25
N LEU A 10 -9.41 0.89 6.35
CA LEU A 10 -9.39 1.98 5.39
C LEU A 10 -9.96 3.25 6.06
N ASP A 11 -9.19 4.32 6.03
CA ASP A 11 -9.58 5.61 6.62
C ASP A 11 -9.75 6.67 5.55
N VAL A 12 -10.55 7.69 5.85
CA VAL A 12 -10.59 8.92 5.05
C VAL A 12 -9.36 9.76 5.43
N LEU A 13 -8.43 9.85 4.48
CA LEU A 13 -7.18 10.61 4.65
C LEU A 13 -7.37 12.03 4.10
N THR A 14 -6.98 13.04 4.88
CA THR A 14 -7.09 14.45 4.49
C THR A 14 -5.75 15.06 4.11
N SER A 15 -4.63 14.37 4.41
CA SER A 15 -3.28 14.80 4.03
C SER A 15 -2.35 13.61 3.87
N TRP A 16 -1.28 13.80 3.11
CA TRP A 16 -0.21 12.79 2.99
C TRP A 16 0.46 12.52 4.34
N ALA A 17 0.67 13.56 5.14
CA ALA A 17 1.25 13.40 6.48
C ALA A 17 0.41 12.47 7.37
N GLN A 18 -0.91 12.55 7.27
CA GLN A 18 -1.80 11.65 8.00
C GLN A 18 -1.60 10.19 7.57
N TYR A 19 -1.43 9.93 6.27
CA TYR A 19 -1.12 8.60 5.77
C TYR A 19 0.24 8.09 6.30
N GLU A 20 1.27 8.93 6.23
CA GLU A 20 2.60 8.57 6.71
C GLU A 20 2.59 8.26 8.22
N ASP A 21 1.91 9.06 9.01
CA ASP A 21 1.78 8.84 10.46
C ASP A 21 1.04 7.54 10.77
N LYS A 22 -0.05 7.26 10.05
CA LYS A 22 -0.80 6.01 10.19
C LYS A 22 0.06 4.80 9.87
N LEU A 23 0.72 4.81 8.72
CA LEU A 23 1.58 3.72 8.28
C LEU A 23 2.73 3.49 9.28
N ALA A 24 3.39 4.57 9.71
CA ALA A 24 4.47 4.51 10.69
C ALA A 24 4.04 3.88 12.01
N GLY A 25 2.84 4.21 12.50
CA GLY A 25 2.28 3.62 13.71
C GLY A 25 2.09 2.11 13.61
N TRP A 26 1.55 1.62 12.49
CA TRP A 26 1.36 0.19 12.25
C TRP A 26 2.69 -0.55 12.17
N VAL A 27 3.66 0.01 11.42
CA VAL A 27 4.99 -0.60 11.29
C VAL A 27 5.72 -0.63 12.63
N ALA A 28 5.72 0.48 13.37
CA ALA A 28 6.38 0.57 14.68
C ALA A 28 5.82 -0.46 15.68
N THR A 29 4.50 -0.61 15.74
CA THR A 29 3.84 -1.59 16.63
C THR A 29 4.23 -3.02 16.29
N ALA A 30 4.23 -3.38 15.00
CA ALA A 30 4.63 -4.71 14.56
C ALA A 30 6.11 -4.98 14.82
N ALA A 31 6.97 -4.01 14.52
CA ALA A 31 8.41 -4.13 14.76
C ALA A 31 8.73 -4.28 16.26
N ALA A 32 8.03 -3.55 17.12
CA ALA A 32 8.18 -3.65 18.58
C ALA A 32 7.83 -5.04 19.12
N SER A 33 6.94 -5.77 18.44
CA SER A 33 6.60 -7.16 18.77
C SER A 33 7.66 -8.17 18.32
N GLY A 34 8.69 -7.75 17.60
CA GLY A 34 9.75 -8.60 17.04
C GLY A 34 9.42 -9.19 15.67
N ALA A 35 8.41 -8.67 14.97
CA ALA A 35 8.12 -9.13 13.63
C ALA A 35 9.22 -8.74 12.63
N GLU A 36 9.56 -9.65 11.74
CA GLU A 36 10.58 -9.50 10.70
C GLU A 36 9.97 -9.28 9.32
N LEU A 37 8.74 -9.78 9.11
CA LEU A 37 7.95 -9.60 7.90
C LEU A 37 6.58 -9.07 8.30
N LEU A 38 6.21 -7.91 7.74
CA LEU A 38 4.93 -7.27 7.94
C LEU A 38 4.09 -7.42 6.68
N VAL A 39 2.84 -7.85 6.82
CA VAL A 39 1.94 -8.08 5.68
C VAL A 39 0.68 -7.24 5.85
N PHE A 40 0.49 -6.30 4.94
CA PHE A 40 -0.72 -5.48 4.83
C PHE A 40 -1.72 -6.11 3.86
N PRO A 41 -3.03 -5.79 3.98
CA PRO A 41 -4.06 -6.51 3.24
C PRO A 41 -4.15 -6.13 1.76
N GLU A 42 -4.75 -7.03 0.98
CA GLU A 42 -5.15 -6.76 -0.40
C GLU A 42 -6.05 -5.52 -0.46
N TYR A 43 -5.79 -4.66 -1.43
CA TYR A 43 -6.52 -3.40 -1.66
C TYR A 43 -6.52 -2.41 -0.50
N GLY A 44 -5.68 -2.60 0.50
CA GLY A 44 -5.52 -1.61 1.57
C GLY A 44 -5.03 -0.25 1.08
N ALA A 45 -4.37 -0.20 -0.09
CA ALA A 45 -3.96 1.06 -0.71
C ALA A 45 -5.13 1.91 -1.22
N MET A 46 -6.35 1.37 -1.30
CA MET A 46 -7.52 2.13 -1.78
C MET A 46 -7.87 3.35 -0.94
N GLU A 47 -7.45 3.40 0.32
CA GLU A 47 -7.62 4.61 1.15
C GLU A 47 -6.92 5.83 0.54
N LEU A 48 -5.87 5.64 -0.27
CA LEU A 48 -5.15 6.73 -0.93
C LEU A 48 -6.04 7.52 -1.90
N ALA A 49 -7.12 6.92 -2.41
CA ALA A 49 -8.09 7.63 -3.25
C ALA A 49 -8.75 8.79 -2.52
N THR A 50 -8.89 8.71 -1.20
CA THR A 50 -9.51 9.78 -0.39
C THR A 50 -8.67 11.06 -0.39
N LEU A 51 -7.37 10.98 -0.68
CA LEU A 51 -6.51 12.16 -0.84
C LEU A 51 -6.88 13.02 -2.05
N ALA A 52 -7.58 12.44 -3.03
CA ALA A 52 -8.10 13.15 -4.20
C ALA A 52 -9.53 13.70 -3.99
N GLY A 53 -10.10 13.48 -2.80
CA GLY A 53 -11.44 13.89 -2.44
C GLY A 53 -12.44 12.73 -2.40
N LEU A 54 -13.53 12.92 -1.66
CA LEU A 54 -14.56 11.87 -1.48
C LEU A 54 -15.30 11.54 -2.77
N ASP A 55 -15.47 12.51 -3.68
CA ASP A 55 -16.11 12.28 -4.98
C ASP A 55 -15.28 11.30 -5.82
N VAL A 56 -13.97 11.46 -5.83
CA VAL A 56 -13.04 10.54 -6.52
C VAL A 56 -13.04 9.18 -5.83
N ALA A 57 -12.94 9.16 -4.51
CA ALA A 57 -12.93 7.91 -3.73
C ALA A 57 -14.23 7.11 -3.90
N GLY A 58 -15.36 7.78 -4.07
CA GLY A 58 -16.67 7.16 -4.30
C GLY A 58 -16.92 6.70 -5.74
N ASN A 59 -16.03 7.01 -6.69
CA ASN A 59 -16.13 6.60 -8.08
C ASN A 59 -15.13 5.47 -8.37
N LEU A 60 -15.64 4.30 -8.76
CA LEU A 60 -14.78 3.11 -8.96
C LEU A 60 -13.63 3.37 -9.93
N GLU A 61 -13.91 3.88 -11.12
CA GLU A 61 -12.87 4.09 -12.13
C GLU A 61 -11.88 5.18 -11.70
N ALA A 62 -12.39 6.34 -11.26
CA ALA A 62 -11.54 7.45 -10.84
C ALA A 62 -10.64 7.08 -9.66
N SER A 63 -11.15 6.29 -8.72
CA SER A 63 -10.38 5.86 -7.54
C SER A 63 -9.19 4.99 -7.91
N LEU A 64 -9.33 4.11 -8.91
CA LEU A 64 -8.23 3.26 -9.36
C LEU A 64 -7.03 4.08 -9.86
N PHE A 65 -7.30 5.10 -10.67
CA PHE A 65 -6.24 5.97 -11.19
C PHE A 65 -5.65 6.87 -10.11
N ALA A 66 -6.48 7.39 -9.20
CA ALA A 66 -6.01 8.21 -8.10
C ALA A 66 -5.06 7.44 -7.17
N VAL A 67 -5.36 6.18 -6.87
CA VAL A 67 -4.46 5.33 -6.09
C VAL A 67 -3.16 5.06 -6.84
N SER A 68 -3.25 4.71 -8.13
CA SER A 68 -2.07 4.46 -8.95
C SER A 68 -1.09 5.64 -8.94
N ASP A 69 -1.61 6.86 -8.99
CA ASP A 69 -0.80 8.09 -8.96
C ASP A 69 0.00 8.25 -7.66
N ARG A 70 -0.42 7.60 -6.58
CA ARG A 70 0.20 7.68 -5.26
C ARG A 70 1.10 6.50 -4.90
N LEU A 71 1.11 5.42 -5.70
CA LEU A 71 1.85 4.21 -5.31
C LEU A 71 3.36 4.44 -5.21
N ALA A 72 3.95 5.25 -6.07
CA ALA A 72 5.39 5.54 -5.99
C ALA A 72 5.75 6.26 -4.69
N ASP A 73 4.94 7.22 -4.26
CA ASP A 73 5.14 7.93 -2.99
C ASP A 73 4.91 6.98 -1.80
N ALA A 74 3.92 6.10 -1.90
CA ALA A 74 3.65 5.09 -0.88
C ALA A 74 4.83 4.11 -0.76
N ASP A 75 5.41 3.67 -1.87
CA ASP A 75 6.59 2.81 -1.86
C ASP A 75 7.77 3.50 -1.19
N ALA A 76 7.99 4.78 -1.45
CA ALA A 76 9.04 5.56 -0.78
C ALA A 76 8.83 5.63 0.74
N ALA A 77 7.59 5.81 1.20
CA ALA A 77 7.25 5.79 2.62
C ALA A 77 7.54 4.42 3.25
N HIS A 78 7.19 3.32 2.57
CA HIS A 78 7.49 1.97 3.03
C HIS A 78 8.99 1.69 3.05
N GLN A 79 9.74 2.13 2.04
CA GLN A 79 11.19 1.97 1.98
C GLN A 79 11.87 2.62 3.18
N LYS A 80 11.46 3.83 3.54
CA LYS A 80 11.98 4.55 4.70
C LYS A 80 11.73 3.76 5.99
N LEU A 81 10.51 3.27 6.20
CA LEU A 81 10.14 2.52 7.40
C LEU A 81 10.82 1.14 7.44
N ALA A 82 10.90 0.44 6.32
CA ALA A 82 11.60 -0.85 6.24
C ALA A 82 13.06 -0.72 6.64
N ALA A 83 13.74 0.33 6.17
CA ALA A 83 15.13 0.63 6.55
C ALA A 83 15.26 1.01 8.02
N GLU A 84 14.36 1.87 8.52
CA GLU A 84 14.39 2.36 9.90
C GLU A 84 14.22 1.24 10.92
N TYR A 85 13.27 0.32 10.66
CA TYR A 85 12.95 -0.78 11.58
C TYR A 85 13.63 -2.10 11.23
N GLY A 86 14.36 -2.17 10.12
CA GLY A 86 15.04 -3.39 9.69
C GLY A 86 14.10 -4.53 9.36
N VAL A 87 12.94 -4.24 8.79
CA VAL A 87 11.87 -5.21 8.49
C VAL A 87 11.56 -5.29 6.99
N HIS A 88 11.06 -6.45 6.57
CA HIS A 88 10.46 -6.61 5.25
C HIS A 88 8.98 -6.26 5.31
N ILE A 89 8.46 -5.59 4.30
CA ILE A 89 7.05 -5.17 4.24
C ILE A 89 6.42 -5.64 2.94
N VAL A 90 5.38 -6.47 3.03
CA VAL A 90 4.43 -6.63 1.92
C VAL A 90 3.41 -5.50 2.08
N ALA A 91 3.56 -4.47 1.26
CA ALA A 91 2.67 -3.31 1.29
C ALA A 91 1.25 -3.71 0.88
N ALA A 92 0.27 -2.98 1.40
CA ALA A 92 -1.10 -3.14 0.95
C ALA A 92 -1.18 -3.01 -0.57
N SER A 93 -1.78 -4.00 -1.24
CA SER A 93 -1.89 -3.95 -2.69
C SER A 93 -2.86 -2.85 -3.14
N GLY A 94 -2.69 -2.42 -4.36
CA GLY A 94 -3.55 -1.43 -4.98
C GLY A 94 -3.43 -1.41 -6.49
N PRO A 95 -4.32 -0.65 -7.13
CA PRO A 95 -4.30 -0.51 -8.58
C PRO A 95 -3.05 0.21 -9.06
N ALA A 96 -2.41 -0.32 -10.08
CA ALA A 96 -1.25 0.25 -10.74
C ALA A 96 -1.47 0.32 -12.24
N VAL A 97 -1.32 1.50 -12.82
CA VAL A 97 -1.34 1.69 -14.27
C VAL A 97 -0.06 1.10 -14.87
N THR A 98 -0.22 0.29 -15.90
CA THR A 98 0.90 -0.31 -16.64
C THR A 98 0.69 -0.12 -18.16
N PRO A 99 1.78 -0.05 -18.95
CA PRO A 99 1.65 0.04 -20.41
C PRO A 99 0.99 -1.19 -21.04
N ALA A 100 1.03 -2.35 -20.38
CA ALA A 100 0.59 -3.62 -20.92
C ALA A 100 -0.92 -3.90 -20.75
N ALA A 101 -1.62 -3.09 -19.94
CA ALA A 101 -3.02 -3.32 -19.61
C ALA A 101 -3.87 -2.05 -19.80
N ALA A 102 -5.10 -2.21 -20.31
CA ALA A 102 -6.02 -1.09 -20.50
C ALA A 102 -6.57 -0.55 -19.17
N ARG A 103 -6.70 -1.41 -18.17
CA ARG A 103 -7.10 -1.06 -16.80
C ARG A 103 -5.91 -1.22 -15.85
N PRO A 104 -5.89 -0.47 -14.75
CA PRO A 104 -4.90 -0.72 -13.70
C PRO A 104 -4.96 -2.17 -13.21
N VAL A 105 -3.80 -2.77 -12.99
CA VAL A 105 -3.67 -4.10 -12.39
C VAL A 105 -3.67 -3.98 -10.87
N ASN A 106 -4.05 -5.05 -10.16
CA ASN A 106 -3.91 -5.11 -8.71
C ASN A 106 -2.48 -5.58 -8.38
N ARG A 107 -1.65 -4.68 -7.87
CA ARG A 107 -0.21 -4.90 -7.65
C ARG A 107 0.13 -5.02 -6.18
N ALA A 108 0.72 -6.16 -5.81
CA ALA A 108 1.41 -6.34 -4.54
C ALA A 108 2.88 -5.88 -4.67
N ARG A 109 3.44 -5.30 -3.60
CA ARG A 109 4.85 -4.89 -3.54
C ARG A 109 5.49 -5.44 -2.28
N LEU A 110 6.67 -6.03 -2.44
CA LEU A 110 7.53 -6.43 -1.32
C LEU A 110 8.67 -5.45 -1.21
N ILE A 111 8.79 -4.80 -0.07
CA ILE A 111 9.84 -3.83 0.23
C ILE A 111 10.83 -4.46 1.23
N THR A 112 12.12 -4.40 0.89
CA THR A 112 13.18 -4.92 1.75
C THR A 112 13.81 -3.81 2.59
N PRO A 113 14.49 -4.16 3.72
CA PRO A 113 15.23 -3.17 4.51
C PRO A 113 16.33 -2.45 3.73
N SER A 114 16.85 -3.06 2.65
CA SER A 114 17.85 -2.45 1.77
C SER A 114 17.26 -1.50 0.72
N GLY A 115 15.94 -1.34 0.67
CA GLY A 115 15.24 -0.42 -0.24
C GLY A 115 14.84 -1.02 -1.58
N GLN A 116 15.01 -2.33 -1.77
CA GLN A 116 14.53 -3.00 -2.99
C GLN A 116 13.00 -3.13 -2.96
N VAL A 117 12.37 -3.01 -4.12
CA VAL A 117 10.93 -3.20 -4.30
C VAL A 117 10.71 -4.28 -5.35
N GLY A 118 10.16 -5.42 -4.91
CA GLY A 118 9.66 -6.46 -5.79
C GLY A 118 8.17 -6.28 -6.03
N VAL A 119 7.69 -6.62 -7.23
CA VAL A 119 6.27 -6.49 -7.59
C VAL A 119 5.70 -7.80 -8.08
N GLN A 120 4.42 -8.03 -7.77
CA GLN A 120 3.63 -9.12 -8.29
C GLN A 120 2.23 -8.61 -8.63
N ASP A 121 1.85 -8.75 -9.88
CA ASP A 121 0.52 -8.40 -10.32
C ASP A 121 -0.43 -9.60 -10.19
N LYS A 122 -1.64 -9.36 -9.73
CA LYS A 122 -2.69 -10.38 -9.63
C LYS A 122 -3.01 -10.90 -11.03
N GLN A 123 -3.01 -12.20 -11.19
CA GLN A 123 -3.14 -12.84 -12.50
C GLN A 123 -4.60 -12.93 -12.98
N ILE A 124 -5.52 -13.18 -12.04
CA ILE A 124 -6.95 -13.30 -12.34
C ILE A 124 -7.68 -12.25 -11.52
N MET A 125 -8.22 -11.25 -12.20
CA MET A 125 -8.92 -10.14 -11.59
C MET A 125 -10.37 -10.49 -11.27
N THR A 126 -10.94 -9.87 -10.26
CA THR A 126 -12.38 -9.89 -10.03
C THR A 126 -13.06 -8.85 -10.93
N ARG A 127 -14.39 -8.89 -11.00
CA ARG A 127 -15.13 -7.93 -11.83
C ARG A 127 -15.04 -6.48 -11.33
N PHE A 128 -14.57 -6.28 -10.10
CA PHE A 128 -14.45 -4.95 -9.49
C PHE A 128 -13.04 -4.36 -9.58
N GLU A 129 -12.12 -5.07 -10.19
CA GLU A 129 -10.71 -4.66 -10.33
C GLU A 129 -10.36 -4.14 -11.71
#